data_452f15c39d32ee31cdfe0d87b29aab6a
#
_entry.id   452f15c39d32ee31cdfe0d87b29aab6a
#
_cell.length_a   1.000
_cell.length_b   1.000
_cell.length_c   1.000
_cell.angle_alpha   90.00
_cell.angle_beta   90.00
_cell.angle_gamma   90.00
#
_symmetry.space_group_name_H-M   'P 1'
#
loop_
_entity.id
_entity.type
_entity.pdbx_description
1 polymer ?
#
loop_
_entity_poly.entity_id
_entity_poly.type
_entity_poly.pdbx_seq_one_letter_code
_entity_poly.pdbx_strand_id
1 'polypeptide(L)'
;ACSVKDVPWKEEGFGSAKLEYLLQTQGLFYEAHRAETDCHALLELLSRRLPQRQQPVLLSLLETLNQAQFKLYALGSPFETKDLLKQRGYRWSPELRCWTRLLSTQEQIQEETQWLRRRVYGERKAAVEIESLGGTIRYSQRGGQRQTLTI
;
A
#
# COMPACT_ATOMS: atom_id res chain seq x y z
N ALA A 1 -1.86 10.89 -0.39
CA ALA A 1 -1.12 10.33 0.72
C ALA A 1 -2.04 9.96 1.88
N CYS A 2 -1.65 9.03 2.70
CA CYS A 2 -2.41 8.56 3.87
C CYS A 2 -1.46 8.46 5.07
N SER A 3 -1.71 9.24 6.11
CA SER A 3 -0.87 9.26 7.32
C SER A 3 -0.77 7.91 8.04
N VAL A 4 -1.77 7.03 7.87
CA VAL A 4 -1.79 5.69 8.47
C VAL A 4 -0.95 4.69 7.66
N LYS A 5 -0.95 4.79 6.32
CA LYS A 5 -0.37 3.77 5.42
C LYS A 5 0.96 4.18 4.81
N ASP A 6 1.19 5.47 4.63
CA ASP A 6 2.36 5.99 3.92
C ASP A 6 3.48 6.45 4.86
N VAL A 7 3.28 6.37 6.17
CA VAL A 7 4.33 6.58 7.18
C VAL A 7 4.71 5.23 7.77
N PRO A 8 5.99 4.90 7.90
CA PRO A 8 6.45 3.58 8.34
C PRO A 8 6.44 3.46 9.88
N TRP A 9 5.28 3.63 10.49
CA TRP A 9 5.10 3.68 11.94
C TRP A 9 5.72 2.49 12.69
N LYS A 10 5.59 1.29 12.13
CA LYS A 10 6.14 0.08 12.75
C LYS A 10 7.68 0.09 12.77
N GLU A 11 8.31 0.56 11.70
CA GLU A 11 9.77 0.71 11.59
C GLU A 11 10.29 1.77 12.57
N GLU A 12 9.46 2.77 12.84
CA GLU A 12 9.74 3.83 13.81
C GLU A 12 9.50 3.42 15.28
N GLY A 13 9.05 2.16 15.51
CA GLY A 13 8.85 1.62 16.85
C GLY A 13 7.44 1.77 17.41
N PHE A 14 6.48 2.26 16.63
CA PHE A 14 5.09 2.40 17.09
C PHE A 14 4.30 1.11 16.91
N GLY A 15 3.55 0.72 17.94
CA GLY A 15 2.69 -0.48 17.92
C GLY A 15 1.38 -0.29 17.14
N SER A 16 0.97 0.95 16.87
CA SER A 16 -0.26 1.29 16.15
C SER A 16 -0.10 2.58 15.35
N ALA A 17 -0.84 2.68 14.25
CA ALA A 17 -0.94 3.91 13.43
C ALA A 17 -2.18 4.75 13.74
N LYS A 18 -2.91 4.45 14.83
CA LYS A 18 -4.06 5.26 15.28
C LYS A 18 -3.57 6.60 15.80
N LEU A 19 -4.24 7.69 15.38
CA LEU A 19 -3.86 9.06 15.73
C LEU A 19 -3.75 9.26 17.25
N GLU A 20 -4.75 8.82 17.99
CA GLU A 20 -4.79 8.92 19.45
C GLU A 20 -3.59 8.20 20.09
N TYR A 21 -3.29 6.96 19.68
CA TYR A 21 -2.15 6.21 20.17
C TYR A 21 -0.81 6.91 19.87
N LEU A 22 -0.64 7.39 18.65
CA LEU A 22 0.59 8.07 18.22
C LEU A 22 0.86 9.35 19.02
N LEU A 23 -0.18 10.12 19.35
CA LEU A 23 -0.05 11.33 20.18
C LEU A 23 0.16 10.99 21.65
N GLN A 24 -0.57 10.02 22.21
CA GLN A 24 -0.37 9.56 23.59
C GLN A 24 1.04 9.09 23.86
N THR A 25 1.68 8.37 22.94
CA THR A 25 3.08 7.94 23.07
C THR A 25 4.07 9.12 23.09
N GLN A 26 3.64 10.30 22.66
CA GLN A 26 4.42 11.55 22.68
C GLN A 26 3.98 12.51 23.80
N GLY A 27 3.16 12.03 24.73
CA GLY A 27 2.69 12.80 25.89
C GLY A 27 1.58 13.81 25.57
N LEU A 28 0.90 13.65 24.44
CA LEU A 28 -0.19 14.51 24.01
C LEU A 28 -1.54 13.81 24.16
N PHE A 29 -2.51 14.51 24.72
CA PHE A 29 -3.86 14.04 24.93
C PHE A 29 -4.86 15.02 24.31
N TYR A 30 -5.92 14.51 23.68
CA TYR A 30 -6.96 15.31 23.08
C TYR A 30 -8.31 14.55 23.10
N GLU A 31 -9.40 15.29 22.98
CA GLU A 31 -10.73 14.69 22.85
C GLU A 31 -10.93 14.20 21.41
N ALA A 32 -10.78 12.90 21.18
CA ALA A 32 -10.98 12.27 19.89
C ALA A 32 -12.44 12.30 19.42
N HIS A 33 -12.65 12.05 18.13
CA HIS A 33 -13.96 11.99 17.47
C HIS A 33 -14.69 13.32 17.28
N ARG A 34 -13.94 14.43 17.35
CA ARG A 34 -14.39 15.75 16.92
C ARG A 34 -13.54 16.18 15.72
N ALA A 35 -14.19 16.39 14.56
CA ALA A 35 -13.48 16.60 13.29
C ALA A 35 -12.42 17.73 13.37
N GLU A 36 -12.74 18.85 13.98
CA GLU A 36 -11.79 19.97 14.15
C GLU A 36 -10.61 19.56 15.02
N THR A 37 -10.88 18.93 16.18
CA THR A 37 -9.84 18.49 17.12
C THR A 37 -8.96 17.42 16.49
N ASP A 38 -9.54 16.47 15.74
CA ASP A 38 -8.79 15.44 15.02
C ASP A 38 -7.88 16.04 13.93
N CYS A 39 -8.34 17.10 13.24
CA CYS A 39 -7.52 17.83 12.27
C CYS A 39 -6.32 18.52 12.95
N HIS A 40 -6.52 19.22 14.06
CA HIS A 40 -5.43 19.85 14.83
C HIS A 40 -4.46 18.81 15.38
N ALA A 41 -4.98 17.70 15.92
CA ALA A 41 -4.19 16.58 16.40
C ALA A 41 -3.31 15.98 15.28
N LEU A 42 -3.87 15.82 14.06
CA LEU A 42 -3.11 15.35 12.90
C LEU A 42 -2.03 16.36 12.47
N LEU A 43 -2.32 17.66 12.44
CA LEU A 43 -1.33 18.70 12.12
C LEU A 43 -0.17 18.69 13.11
N GLU A 44 -0.47 18.56 14.40
CA GLU A 44 0.55 18.42 15.44
C GLU A 44 1.42 17.16 15.20
N LEU A 45 0.79 16.01 14.93
CA LEU A 45 1.52 14.79 14.61
C LEU A 45 2.43 14.93 13.39
N LEU A 46 1.95 15.58 12.33
CA LEU A 46 2.72 15.79 11.10
C LEU A 46 3.96 16.67 11.31
N SER A 47 3.93 17.59 12.28
CA SER A 47 5.06 18.44 12.64
C SER A 47 6.12 17.72 13.48
N ARG A 48 5.75 16.63 14.18
CA ARG A 48 6.63 15.86 15.05
C ARG A 48 7.69 15.10 14.27
N ARG A 49 8.80 14.80 14.94
CA ARG A 49 9.88 14.01 14.36
C ARG A 49 9.69 12.53 14.63
N LEU A 50 9.95 11.72 13.61
CA LEU A 50 10.02 10.27 13.73
C LEU A 50 11.22 9.87 14.59
N PRO A 51 11.08 8.93 15.53
CA PRO A 51 12.12 8.56 16.48
C PRO A 51 13.42 8.05 15.85
N GLN A 52 13.31 7.21 14.82
CA GLN A 52 14.47 6.59 14.16
C GLN A 52 15.05 7.49 13.07
N ARG A 53 14.21 7.97 12.16
CA ARG A 53 14.62 8.78 11.00
C ARG A 53 14.95 10.23 11.36
N GLN A 54 14.57 10.70 12.54
CA GLN A 54 14.81 12.06 13.03
C GLN A 54 14.32 13.18 12.10
N GLN A 55 13.38 12.86 11.21
CA GLN A 55 12.75 13.80 10.27
C GLN A 55 11.27 14.03 10.62
N PRO A 56 10.67 15.15 10.19
CA PRO A 56 9.24 15.38 10.39
C PRO A 56 8.39 14.28 9.75
N VAL A 57 7.30 13.90 10.42
CA VAL A 57 6.33 12.93 9.88
C VAL A 57 5.82 13.37 8.51
N LEU A 58 5.57 14.68 8.33
CA LEU A 58 5.14 15.25 7.05
C LEU A 58 6.15 14.97 5.93
N LEU A 59 7.44 15.10 6.20
CA LEU A 59 8.47 14.85 5.18
C LEU A 59 8.46 13.39 4.75
N SER A 60 8.39 12.45 5.71
CA SER A 60 8.27 11.02 5.40
C SER A 60 7.03 10.71 4.56
N LEU A 61 5.91 11.36 4.85
CA LEU A 61 4.67 11.23 4.09
C LEU A 61 4.82 11.73 2.64
N LEU A 62 5.50 12.87 2.44
CA LEU A 62 5.76 13.45 1.12
C LEU A 62 6.75 12.61 0.30
N GLU A 63 7.77 12.04 0.93
CA GLU A 63 8.70 11.10 0.28
C GLU A 63 7.95 9.89 -0.28
N THR A 64 7.07 9.29 0.53
CA THR A 64 6.25 8.15 0.09
C THR A 64 5.24 8.54 -1.00
N LEU A 65 4.73 9.78 -0.98
CA LEU A 65 3.84 10.28 -2.03
C LEU A 65 4.50 10.25 -3.42
N ASN A 66 5.80 10.54 -3.47
CA ASN A 66 6.58 10.60 -4.71
C ASN A 66 7.09 9.21 -5.17
N GLN A 67 6.94 8.17 -4.35
CA GLN A 67 7.33 6.81 -4.74
C GLN A 67 6.30 6.20 -5.69
N ALA A 68 6.78 5.53 -6.74
CA ALA A 68 5.93 4.74 -7.60
C ALA A 68 5.33 3.55 -6.84
N GLN A 69 4.06 3.28 -7.07
CA GLN A 69 3.39 2.07 -6.59
C GLN A 69 2.66 1.41 -7.76
N PHE A 70 2.68 0.10 -7.79
CA PHE A 70 2.08 -0.68 -8.85
C PHE A 70 1.04 -1.64 -8.28
N LYS A 71 -0.06 -1.81 -8.98
CA LYS A 71 -1.04 -2.84 -8.66
C LYS A 71 -1.04 -3.88 -9.77
N LEU A 72 -0.69 -5.11 -9.41
CA LEU A 72 -0.65 -6.24 -10.32
C LEU A 72 -1.96 -7.00 -10.21
N TYR A 73 -2.53 -7.37 -11.37
CA TYR A 73 -3.77 -8.08 -11.55
C TYR A 73 -3.48 -9.45 -12.19
N ALA A 74 -3.71 -10.53 -11.47
CA ALA A 74 -3.57 -11.89 -11.97
C ALA A 74 -4.88 -12.35 -12.63
N LEU A 75 -5.01 -12.04 -13.93
CA LEU A 75 -6.22 -12.32 -14.70
C LEU A 75 -6.37 -13.83 -14.98
N GLY A 76 -7.60 -14.35 -14.93
CA GLY A 76 -7.90 -15.74 -15.31
C GLY A 76 -7.12 -16.79 -14.51
N SER A 77 -6.67 -16.49 -13.30
CA SER A 77 -5.97 -17.47 -12.45
C SER A 77 -6.87 -18.64 -12.09
N PRO A 78 -6.37 -19.89 -12.17
CA PRO A 78 -7.14 -21.08 -11.83
C PRO A 78 -7.63 -21.06 -10.38
N PHE A 79 -8.84 -21.54 -10.15
CA PHE A 79 -9.44 -21.54 -8.80
C PHE A 79 -8.61 -22.33 -7.78
N GLU A 80 -7.96 -23.42 -8.22
CA GLU A 80 -7.12 -24.29 -7.40
C GLU A 80 -5.91 -23.54 -6.81
N THR A 81 -5.49 -22.44 -7.44
CA THR A 81 -4.33 -21.65 -7.00
C THR A 81 -4.68 -20.56 -5.98
N LYS A 82 -5.95 -20.46 -5.57
CA LYS A 82 -6.43 -19.40 -4.66
C LYS A 82 -5.65 -19.31 -3.34
N ASP A 83 -5.31 -20.48 -2.75
CA ASP A 83 -4.63 -20.49 -1.46
C ASP A 83 -3.15 -20.12 -1.60
N LEU A 84 -2.51 -20.46 -2.71
CA LEU A 84 -1.15 -20.00 -3.06
C LEU A 84 -1.13 -18.48 -3.22
N LEU A 85 -2.11 -17.92 -3.93
CA LEU A 85 -2.23 -16.48 -4.11
C LEU A 85 -2.46 -15.75 -2.78
N LYS A 86 -3.33 -16.27 -1.92
CA LYS A 86 -3.55 -15.71 -0.57
C LYS A 86 -2.28 -15.72 0.28
N GLN A 87 -1.58 -16.85 0.33
CA GLN A 87 -0.32 -16.99 1.07
C GLN A 87 0.76 -16.04 0.55
N ARG A 88 0.79 -15.77 -0.76
CA ARG A 88 1.69 -14.80 -1.38
C ARG A 88 1.30 -13.34 -1.13
N GLY A 89 0.15 -13.08 -0.51
CA GLY A 89 -0.33 -11.74 -0.17
C GLY A 89 -1.23 -11.09 -1.23
N TYR A 90 -1.73 -11.87 -2.19
CA TYR A 90 -2.77 -11.39 -3.10
C TYR A 90 -4.11 -11.26 -2.40
N ARG A 91 -4.91 -10.30 -2.84
CA ARG A 91 -6.28 -10.07 -2.38
C ARG A 91 -7.24 -10.22 -3.55
N TRP A 92 -8.35 -10.93 -3.32
CA TRP A 92 -9.40 -11.07 -4.32
C TRP A 92 -10.17 -9.76 -4.49
N SER A 93 -10.36 -9.34 -5.73
CA SER A 93 -11.23 -8.22 -6.11
C SER A 93 -12.53 -8.80 -6.72
N PRO A 94 -13.66 -8.72 -6.01
CA PRO A 94 -14.94 -9.23 -6.53
C PRO A 94 -15.42 -8.48 -7.78
N GLU A 95 -15.17 -7.18 -7.85
CA GLU A 95 -15.56 -6.32 -8.97
C GLU A 95 -14.84 -6.71 -10.27
N LEU A 96 -13.55 -6.98 -10.17
CA LEU A 96 -12.69 -7.30 -11.32
C LEU A 96 -12.55 -8.82 -11.53
N ARG A 97 -13.08 -9.63 -10.62
CA ARG A 97 -12.98 -11.10 -10.61
C ARG A 97 -11.54 -11.60 -10.82
N CYS A 98 -10.59 -10.96 -10.16
CA CYS A 98 -9.18 -11.33 -10.22
C CYS A 98 -8.47 -11.09 -8.89
N TRP A 99 -7.31 -11.72 -8.73
CA TRP A 99 -6.42 -11.50 -7.62
C TRP A 99 -5.51 -10.31 -7.88
N THR A 100 -5.33 -9.47 -6.88
CA THR A 100 -4.53 -8.24 -6.99
C THR A 100 -3.49 -8.17 -5.88
N ARG A 101 -2.33 -7.59 -6.19
CA ARG A 101 -1.26 -7.31 -5.23
C ARG A 101 -0.64 -5.95 -5.48
N LEU A 102 -0.33 -5.22 -4.41
CA LEU A 102 0.43 -3.96 -4.49
C LEU A 102 1.92 -4.26 -4.42
N LEU A 103 2.69 -3.60 -5.27
CA LEU A 103 4.14 -3.72 -5.41
C LEU A 103 4.74 -2.30 -5.42
N SER A 104 5.97 -2.17 -4.93
CA SER A 104 6.62 -0.86 -4.79
C SER A 104 7.78 -0.65 -5.77
N THR A 105 8.28 -1.72 -6.39
CA THR A 105 9.43 -1.62 -7.30
C THR A 105 9.25 -2.45 -8.57
N GLN A 106 10.04 -2.12 -9.61
CA GLN A 106 10.05 -2.87 -10.87
C GLN A 106 10.62 -4.29 -10.70
N GLU A 107 11.57 -4.46 -9.80
CA GLU A 107 12.15 -5.77 -9.47
C GLU A 107 11.07 -6.69 -8.89
N GLN A 108 10.24 -6.15 -7.99
CA GLN A 108 9.09 -6.90 -7.45
C GLN A 108 8.09 -7.31 -8.55
N ILE A 109 7.86 -6.47 -9.55
CA ILE A 109 7.00 -6.81 -10.69
C ILE A 109 7.59 -7.98 -11.47
N GLN A 110 8.88 -7.96 -11.76
CA GLN A 110 9.57 -9.03 -12.48
C GLN A 110 9.54 -10.35 -11.69
N GLU A 111 9.82 -10.30 -10.39
CA GLU A 111 9.75 -11.46 -9.51
C GLU A 111 8.33 -12.07 -9.48
N GLU A 112 7.31 -11.22 -9.29
CA GLU A 112 5.93 -11.67 -9.21
C GLU A 112 5.39 -12.23 -10.52
N THR A 113 5.72 -11.63 -11.65
CA THR A 113 5.31 -12.14 -12.96
C THR A 113 5.95 -13.52 -13.25
N GLN A 114 7.23 -13.72 -12.90
CA GLN A 114 7.88 -15.04 -13.00
C GLN A 114 7.24 -16.07 -12.05
N TRP A 115 6.94 -15.66 -10.81
CA TRP A 115 6.29 -16.52 -9.84
C TRP A 115 4.89 -16.92 -10.31
N LEU A 116 4.07 -15.98 -10.80
CA LEU A 116 2.75 -16.24 -11.35
C LEU A 116 2.82 -17.24 -12.50
N ARG A 117 3.72 -17.01 -13.46
CA ARG A 117 3.92 -17.90 -14.60
C ARG A 117 4.18 -19.34 -14.16
N ARG A 118 5.12 -19.55 -13.23
CA ARG A 118 5.54 -20.89 -12.79
C ARG A 118 4.54 -21.57 -11.85
N ARG A 119 4.00 -20.83 -10.88
CA ARG A 119 3.25 -21.41 -9.76
C ARG A 119 1.73 -21.33 -9.91
N VAL A 120 1.24 -20.37 -10.70
CA VAL A 120 -0.20 -20.13 -10.87
C VAL A 120 -0.68 -20.60 -12.24
N TYR A 121 0.03 -20.23 -13.29
CA TYR A 121 -0.40 -20.52 -14.67
C TYR A 121 0.25 -21.78 -15.25
N GLY A 122 1.22 -22.42 -14.58
CA GLY A 122 1.83 -23.67 -15.02
C GLY A 122 2.52 -23.56 -16.38
N GLU A 123 3.30 -22.49 -16.59
CA GLU A 123 4.01 -22.15 -17.84
C GLU A 123 3.09 -21.94 -19.07
N ARG A 124 1.77 -21.83 -18.86
CA ARG A 124 0.83 -21.46 -19.93
C ARG A 124 0.94 -19.96 -20.19
N LYS A 125 0.73 -19.57 -21.43
CA LYS A 125 0.59 -18.15 -21.77
C LYS A 125 -0.60 -17.56 -21.01
N ALA A 126 -0.35 -16.56 -20.19
CA ALA A 126 -1.37 -15.87 -19.41
C ALA A 126 -1.17 -14.36 -19.53
N ALA A 127 -2.25 -13.60 -19.37
CA ALA A 127 -2.21 -12.15 -19.31
C ALA A 127 -2.25 -11.69 -17.85
N VAL A 128 -1.39 -10.77 -17.51
CA VAL A 128 -1.44 -9.98 -16.27
C VAL A 128 -1.52 -8.50 -16.62
N GLU A 129 -2.18 -7.73 -15.79
CA GLU A 129 -2.18 -6.28 -15.92
C GLU A 129 -1.38 -5.65 -14.79
N ILE A 130 -0.69 -4.58 -15.10
CA ILE A 130 0.03 -3.75 -14.14
C ILE A 130 -0.49 -2.33 -14.27
N GLU A 131 -1.00 -1.80 -13.17
CA GLU A 131 -1.49 -0.44 -13.05
C GLU A 131 -0.50 0.40 -12.24
N SER A 132 0.00 1.48 -12.84
CA SER A 132 0.85 2.46 -12.15
C SER A 132 0.00 3.42 -11.32
N LEU A 133 0.23 3.48 -10.02
CA LEU A 133 -0.50 4.30 -9.06
C LEU A 133 0.40 5.44 -8.58
N GLY A 134 0.22 6.62 -9.15
CA GLY A 134 0.86 7.84 -8.62
C GLY A 134 0.25 8.26 -7.27
N GLY A 135 0.99 9.05 -6.50
CA GLY A 135 0.56 9.49 -5.17
C GLY A 135 -0.77 10.23 -5.11
N THR A 136 -1.17 10.89 -6.21
CA THR A 136 -2.45 11.63 -6.30
C THR A 136 -3.67 10.75 -6.54
N ILE A 137 -3.48 9.49 -6.97
CA ILE A 137 -4.57 8.56 -7.29
C ILE A 137 -4.63 7.34 -6.38
N ARG A 138 -3.54 7.04 -5.67
CA ARG A 138 -3.33 5.82 -4.86
C ARG A 138 -4.50 5.46 -3.94
N TYR A 139 -5.15 6.45 -3.35
CA TYR A 139 -6.28 6.28 -2.42
C TYR A 139 -7.59 6.87 -2.97
N SER A 140 -7.72 7.00 -4.28
CA SER A 140 -8.92 7.47 -4.95
C SER A 140 -9.55 6.36 -5.78
N GLN A 141 -10.77 6.59 -6.27
CA GLN A 141 -11.42 5.69 -7.23
C GLN A 141 -10.92 5.90 -8.69
N ARG A 142 -10.01 6.85 -8.90
CA ARG A 142 -9.42 7.10 -10.21
C ARG A 142 -8.44 5.99 -10.54
N GLY A 143 -8.53 5.46 -11.77
CA GLY A 143 -7.58 4.47 -12.28
C GLY A 143 -6.25 5.11 -12.68
N GLY A 144 -5.17 4.33 -12.56
CA GLY A 144 -3.86 4.65 -13.09
C GLY A 144 -3.70 4.18 -14.54
N GLN A 145 -2.49 4.38 -15.07
CA GLN A 145 -2.14 3.81 -16.36
C GLN A 145 -1.96 2.30 -16.24
N ARG A 146 -2.66 1.54 -17.07
CA ARG A 146 -2.59 0.08 -17.11
C ARG A 146 -1.83 -0.39 -18.33
N GLN A 147 -1.01 -1.41 -18.13
CA GLN A 147 -0.30 -2.14 -19.16
C GLN A 147 -0.58 -3.63 -19.02
N THR A 148 -0.88 -4.29 -20.14
CA THR A 148 -1.04 -5.75 -20.18
C THR A 148 0.29 -6.39 -20.57
N LEU A 149 0.73 -7.35 -19.78
CA LEU A 149 1.89 -8.19 -20.07
C LEU A 149 1.44 -9.63 -20.29
N THR A 150 1.97 -10.25 -21.32
CA THR A 150 1.87 -11.71 -21.52
C THR A 150 3.04 -12.39 -20.83
N ILE A 151 2.77 -13.30 -19.94
CA ILE A 151 3.76 -14.03 -19.14
C ILE A 151 3.73 -15.52 -19.43
#